data_5430f55ce41303932977f086f1bf59a2
#
_entry.id   5430f55ce41303932977f086f1bf59a2
#
_cell.length_a   1.000
_cell.length_b   1.000
_cell.length_c   1.000
_cell.angle_alpha   90.00
_cell.angle_beta   90.00
_cell.angle_gamma   90.00
#
_symmetry.space_group_name_H-M   'P 1'
#
loop_
_entity.id
_entity.type
_entity.pdbx_description
1 polymer ?
#
loop_
_entity_poly.entity_id
_entity_poly.type
_entity_poly.pdbx_seq_one_letter_code
_entity_poly.pdbx_strand_id
1 'polypeptide(L)'
;KAGANVTQMHYAKKGIITPEMEYVAIRENGKREWMEQYMADAGREQRLMGNPMGASIPRIITPEFVRDEVARGRAIIPANINHPEVEPMAIGRNFLVKINANIGNSAVTSSIEEEVEKLVWAIRWGADNVMDLSTGKNIHTTRDWIVRNSPVPIGTVPIYQALEKVGGVAEDLTWEIFRDTLIEQAEQGVDYFT
;
A
#
# COMPACT_ATOMS: atom_id res chain seq x y z
N LYS A 1 -15.63 -13.81 9.28
CA LYS A 1 -15.89 -15.23 9.62
C LYS A 1 -14.55 -15.95 9.55
N ALA A 2 -14.16 -16.63 10.61
CA ALA A 2 -12.90 -17.39 10.62
C ALA A 2 -12.87 -18.36 9.41
N GLY A 3 -11.74 -18.36 8.69
CA GLY A 3 -11.53 -19.21 7.51
C GLY A 3 -12.17 -18.73 6.20
N ALA A 4 -12.83 -17.56 6.18
CA ALA A 4 -13.37 -17.00 4.94
C ALA A 4 -12.30 -16.20 4.18
N ASN A 5 -12.27 -16.34 2.85
CA ASN A 5 -11.45 -15.48 2.02
C ASN A 5 -12.08 -14.08 1.92
N VAL A 6 -11.33 -13.07 2.31
CA VAL A 6 -11.77 -11.65 2.36
C VAL A 6 -10.97 -10.75 1.42
N THR A 7 -10.20 -11.32 0.49
CA THR A 7 -9.37 -10.54 -0.44
C THR A 7 -10.23 -9.84 -1.49
N GLN A 8 -9.80 -8.66 -1.93
CA GLN A 8 -10.46 -7.93 -3.02
C GLN A 8 -10.49 -8.76 -4.30
N MET A 9 -9.43 -9.51 -4.59
CA MET A 9 -9.37 -10.46 -5.72
C MET A 9 -10.48 -11.52 -5.66
N HIS A 10 -10.77 -12.05 -4.48
CA HIS A 10 -11.83 -13.04 -4.30
C HIS A 10 -13.22 -12.49 -4.66
N TYR A 11 -13.53 -11.29 -4.17
CA TYR A 11 -14.79 -10.62 -4.48
C TYR A 11 -14.86 -10.22 -5.95
N ALA A 12 -13.79 -9.66 -6.50
CA ALA A 12 -13.71 -9.27 -7.90
C ALA A 12 -13.95 -10.45 -8.85
N LYS A 13 -13.34 -11.61 -8.60
CA LYS A 13 -13.56 -12.84 -9.40
C LYS A 13 -14.98 -13.37 -9.31
N LYS A 14 -15.73 -13.04 -8.26
CA LYS A 14 -17.15 -13.35 -8.12
C LYS A 14 -18.07 -12.32 -8.77
N GLY A 15 -17.51 -11.28 -9.39
CA GLY A 15 -18.29 -10.19 -9.98
C GLY A 15 -18.85 -9.20 -8.96
N ILE A 16 -18.41 -9.27 -7.71
CA ILE A 16 -18.88 -8.41 -6.62
C ILE A 16 -18.06 -7.14 -6.60
N ILE A 17 -18.72 -5.99 -6.60
CA ILE A 17 -18.13 -4.68 -6.35
C ILE A 17 -18.16 -4.44 -4.85
N THR A 18 -17.01 -4.12 -4.27
CA THR A 18 -16.86 -3.82 -2.85
C THR A 18 -16.89 -2.30 -2.62
N PRO A 19 -17.19 -1.83 -1.39
CA PRO A 19 -17.08 -0.40 -1.06
C PRO A 19 -15.70 0.18 -1.35
N GLU A 20 -14.64 -0.60 -1.17
CA GLU A 20 -13.27 -0.20 -1.48
C GLU A 20 -13.08 0.07 -2.99
N MET A 21 -13.71 -0.72 -3.87
CA MET A 21 -13.67 -0.51 -5.32
C MET A 21 -14.43 0.76 -5.73
N GLU A 22 -15.55 1.05 -5.08
CA GLU A 22 -16.29 2.30 -5.28
C GLU A 22 -15.47 3.50 -4.83
N TYR A 23 -14.85 3.42 -3.65
CA TYR A 23 -13.97 4.48 -3.13
C TYR A 23 -12.78 4.74 -4.05
N VAL A 24 -12.13 3.69 -4.54
CA VAL A 24 -11.03 3.79 -5.51
C VAL A 24 -11.48 4.54 -6.77
N ALA A 25 -12.65 4.21 -7.32
CA ALA A 25 -13.17 4.87 -8.52
C ALA A 25 -13.38 6.37 -8.28
N ILE A 26 -13.98 6.76 -7.16
CA ILE A 26 -14.19 8.16 -6.77
C ILE A 26 -12.85 8.89 -6.66
N ARG A 27 -11.88 8.28 -5.98
CA ARG A 27 -10.57 8.87 -5.71
C ARG A 27 -9.75 9.07 -6.99
N GLU A 28 -9.75 8.10 -7.90
CA GLU A 28 -9.05 8.19 -9.19
C GLU A 28 -9.62 9.31 -10.07
N ASN A 29 -10.94 9.44 -10.12
CA ASN A 29 -11.60 10.49 -10.88
C ASN A 29 -11.33 11.87 -10.28
N GLY A 30 -11.43 12.03 -8.95
CA GLY A 30 -11.17 13.30 -8.27
C GLY A 30 -9.73 13.80 -8.45
N LYS A 31 -8.73 12.91 -8.34
CA LYS A 31 -7.34 13.25 -8.62
C LYS A 31 -7.14 13.71 -10.07
N ARG A 32 -7.81 13.08 -11.03
CA ARG A 32 -7.72 13.44 -12.43
C ARG A 32 -8.30 14.81 -12.71
N GLU A 33 -9.50 15.12 -12.22
CA GLU A 33 -10.14 16.43 -12.38
C GLU A 33 -9.24 17.54 -11.85
N TRP A 34 -8.66 17.35 -10.68
CA TRP A 34 -7.70 18.29 -10.11
C TRP A 34 -6.45 18.44 -10.99
N MET A 35 -5.90 17.36 -11.52
CA MET A 35 -4.73 17.40 -12.41
C MET A 35 -5.04 18.12 -13.71
N GLU A 36 -6.19 17.84 -14.35
CA GLU A 36 -6.61 18.50 -15.60
C GLU A 36 -6.74 20.00 -15.38
N GLN A 37 -7.37 20.43 -14.28
CA GLN A 37 -7.50 21.84 -13.93
C GLN A 37 -6.13 22.50 -13.67
N TYR A 38 -5.27 21.87 -12.89
CA TYR A 38 -3.91 22.36 -12.60
C TYR A 38 -3.06 22.48 -13.86
N MET A 39 -3.18 21.54 -14.79
CA MET A 39 -2.46 21.54 -16.06
C MET A 39 -2.95 22.63 -16.99
N ALA A 40 -4.28 22.80 -17.10
CA ALA A 40 -4.91 23.87 -17.90
C ALA A 40 -4.49 25.25 -17.41
N ASP A 41 -4.55 25.50 -16.10
CA ASP A 41 -4.17 26.78 -15.47
C ASP A 41 -2.69 27.13 -15.68
N ALA A 42 -1.84 26.12 -15.78
CA ALA A 42 -0.39 26.31 -15.88
C ALA A 42 0.14 26.32 -17.33
N GLY A 43 -0.70 26.10 -18.36
CA GLY A 43 -0.29 25.97 -19.76
C GLY A 43 0.73 24.84 -19.98
N ARG A 44 0.70 23.80 -19.17
CA ARG A 44 1.71 22.74 -19.09
C ARG A 44 1.34 21.47 -19.83
N GLU A 45 0.15 21.40 -20.42
CA GLU A 45 -0.44 20.19 -20.99
C GLU A 45 0.48 19.42 -21.94
N GLN A 46 1.17 20.11 -22.83
CA GLN A 46 2.05 19.46 -23.81
C GLN A 46 3.44 19.06 -23.28
N ARG A 47 3.90 19.67 -22.20
CA ARG A 47 5.27 19.44 -21.68
C ARG A 47 5.37 18.28 -20.70
N LEU A 48 4.25 17.89 -20.09
CA LEU A 48 4.19 16.87 -19.04
C LEU A 48 3.51 15.57 -19.49
N MET A 49 2.98 15.52 -20.72
CA MET A 49 2.51 14.26 -21.31
C MET A 49 3.71 13.40 -21.70
N GLY A 50 4.11 12.52 -20.78
CA GLY A 50 5.08 11.48 -21.04
C GLY A 50 4.54 10.36 -21.90
N ASN A 51 5.41 9.41 -22.26
CA ASN A 51 5.01 8.16 -22.90
C ASN A 51 4.15 7.33 -21.90
N PRO A 52 2.94 6.91 -22.25
CA PRO A 52 2.09 6.11 -21.36
C PRO A 52 2.64 4.69 -21.10
N MET A 53 3.73 4.30 -21.78
CA MET A 53 4.38 2.98 -21.61
C MET A 53 3.40 1.81 -21.71
N GLY A 54 2.38 1.96 -22.56
CA GLY A 54 1.31 0.98 -22.75
C GLY A 54 0.21 1.00 -21.70
N ALA A 55 0.17 1.99 -20.81
CA ALA A 55 -1.00 2.22 -19.97
C ALA A 55 -2.17 2.75 -20.81
N SER A 56 -3.37 2.31 -20.48
CA SER A 56 -4.62 2.77 -21.10
C SER A 56 -5.60 3.14 -19.99
N ILE A 57 -5.45 4.35 -19.46
CA ILE A 57 -6.28 4.85 -18.36
C ILE A 57 -7.57 5.42 -18.95
N PRO A 58 -8.76 4.84 -18.65
CA PRO A 58 -10.03 5.39 -19.09
C PRO A 58 -10.22 6.82 -18.58
N ARG A 59 -10.98 7.64 -19.32
CA ARG A 59 -11.30 9.01 -18.89
C ARG A 59 -12.10 9.02 -17.60
N ILE A 60 -12.99 8.04 -17.43
CA ILE A 60 -13.78 7.84 -16.21
C ILE A 60 -13.48 6.43 -15.70
N ILE A 61 -13.05 6.32 -14.47
CA ILE A 61 -12.87 5.05 -13.75
C ILE A 61 -14.21 4.72 -13.08
N THR A 62 -14.78 3.57 -13.43
CA THR A 62 -16.00 3.07 -12.77
C THR A 62 -15.66 1.96 -11.77
N PRO A 63 -16.52 1.67 -10.79
CA PRO A 63 -16.32 0.54 -9.88
C PRO A 63 -16.19 -0.82 -10.61
N GLU A 64 -16.92 -0.99 -11.72
CA GLU A 64 -16.83 -2.17 -12.58
C GLU A 64 -15.45 -2.31 -13.22
N PHE A 65 -14.89 -1.19 -13.69
CA PHE A 65 -13.53 -1.17 -14.23
C PHE A 65 -12.50 -1.57 -13.16
N VAL A 66 -12.61 -1.01 -11.94
CA VAL A 66 -11.74 -1.38 -10.82
C VAL A 66 -11.85 -2.87 -10.52
N ARG A 67 -13.07 -3.40 -10.38
CA ARG A 67 -13.33 -4.84 -10.19
C ARG A 67 -12.67 -5.68 -11.29
N ASP A 68 -12.84 -5.32 -12.55
CA ASP A 68 -12.33 -6.10 -13.67
C ASP A 68 -10.80 -6.09 -13.75
N GLU A 69 -10.16 -4.98 -13.45
CA GLU A 69 -8.69 -4.89 -13.35
C GLU A 69 -8.14 -5.74 -12.21
N VAL A 70 -8.81 -5.72 -11.05
CA VAL A 70 -8.45 -6.57 -9.90
C VAL A 70 -8.69 -8.05 -10.22
N ALA A 71 -9.84 -8.41 -10.82
CA ALA A 71 -10.18 -9.80 -11.18
C ALA A 71 -9.18 -10.42 -12.15
N ARG A 72 -8.64 -9.61 -13.08
CA ARG A 72 -7.63 -10.00 -14.07
C ARG A 72 -6.21 -10.00 -13.53
N GLY A 73 -5.99 -9.60 -12.28
CA GLY A 73 -4.67 -9.49 -11.67
C GLY A 73 -3.81 -8.36 -12.23
N ARG A 74 -4.42 -7.31 -12.81
CA ARG A 74 -3.72 -6.14 -13.36
C ARG A 74 -3.70 -4.95 -12.41
N ALA A 75 -4.44 -5.05 -11.31
CA ALA A 75 -4.44 -4.09 -10.21
C ALA A 75 -4.59 -4.80 -8.88
N ILE A 76 -4.08 -4.16 -7.82
CA ILE A 76 -4.29 -4.55 -6.43
C ILE A 76 -4.88 -3.37 -5.67
N ILE A 77 -5.65 -3.67 -4.63
CA ILE A 77 -6.09 -2.72 -3.62
C ILE A 77 -5.46 -3.19 -2.30
N PRO A 78 -4.31 -2.63 -1.91
CA PRO A 78 -3.67 -2.98 -0.65
C PRO A 78 -4.49 -2.38 0.51
N ALA A 79 -5.24 -3.23 1.19
CA ALA A 79 -6.07 -2.85 2.33
C ALA A 79 -6.30 -4.09 3.20
N ASN A 80 -5.75 -4.06 4.41
CA ASN A 80 -5.92 -5.14 5.38
C ASN A 80 -7.15 -4.86 6.24
N ILE A 81 -7.95 -5.90 6.53
CA ILE A 81 -9.11 -5.79 7.43
C ILE A 81 -8.74 -5.37 8.85
N ASN A 82 -7.49 -5.59 9.26
CA ASN A 82 -6.93 -5.20 10.55
C ASN A 82 -6.26 -3.81 10.54
N HIS A 83 -6.40 -3.07 9.42
CA HIS A 83 -5.97 -1.69 9.27
C HIS A 83 -7.20 -0.81 8.92
N PRO A 84 -8.10 -0.58 9.87
CA PRO A 84 -9.34 0.14 9.61
C PRO A 84 -9.14 1.62 9.29
N GLU A 85 -7.97 2.19 9.60
CA GLU A 85 -7.62 3.58 9.31
C GLU A 85 -7.28 3.81 7.83
N VAL A 86 -7.02 2.74 7.07
CA VAL A 86 -6.56 2.86 5.67
C VAL A 86 -7.65 3.39 4.75
N GLU A 87 -7.29 4.36 3.93
CA GLU A 87 -8.09 4.80 2.80
C GLU A 87 -7.73 3.96 1.56
N PRO A 88 -8.68 3.20 0.99
CA PRO A 88 -8.40 2.35 -0.15
C PRO A 88 -7.84 3.11 -1.34
N MET A 89 -6.83 2.54 -1.99
CA MET A 89 -6.31 3.01 -3.27
C MET A 89 -5.95 1.82 -4.16
N ALA A 90 -5.83 2.02 -5.46
CA ALA A 90 -5.42 0.97 -6.37
C ALA A 90 -4.01 1.22 -6.92
N ILE A 91 -3.23 0.15 -7.00
CA ILE A 91 -1.95 0.11 -7.72
C ILE A 91 -2.16 -0.77 -8.95
N GLY A 92 -1.96 -0.21 -10.13
CA GLY A 92 -2.17 -0.94 -11.37
C GLY A 92 -1.82 -0.11 -12.60
N ARG A 93 -1.49 -0.81 -13.69
CA ARG A 93 -1.01 -0.19 -14.93
C ARG A 93 -2.00 0.82 -15.54
N ASN A 94 -3.30 0.58 -15.37
CA ASN A 94 -4.35 1.41 -15.95
C ASN A 94 -4.98 2.38 -14.94
N PHE A 95 -4.22 2.74 -13.90
CA PHE A 95 -4.56 3.74 -12.88
C PHE A 95 -3.48 4.83 -12.81
N LEU A 96 -3.77 5.93 -12.14
CA LEU A 96 -2.78 6.97 -11.89
C LEU A 96 -1.59 6.39 -11.10
N VAL A 97 -0.41 6.88 -11.39
CA VAL A 97 0.83 6.49 -10.69
C VAL A 97 0.69 6.81 -9.21
N LYS A 98 1.15 5.89 -8.36
CA LYS A 98 1.20 6.03 -6.91
C LYS A 98 2.64 6.20 -6.45
N ILE A 99 2.84 7.09 -5.49
CA ILE A 99 4.14 7.37 -4.90
C ILE A 99 4.30 6.54 -3.63
N ASN A 100 5.35 5.72 -3.59
CA ASN A 100 5.76 5.01 -2.40
C ASN A 100 6.85 5.79 -1.66
N ALA A 101 6.69 5.97 -0.35
CA ALA A 101 7.76 6.46 0.52
C ALA A 101 8.30 5.33 1.39
N ASN A 102 9.59 5.37 1.70
CA ASN A 102 10.23 4.41 2.58
C ASN A 102 10.57 5.09 3.91
N ILE A 103 10.20 4.42 5.01
CA ILE A 103 10.62 4.76 6.38
C ILE A 103 11.16 3.50 7.04
N GLY A 104 11.61 3.59 8.26
CA GLY A 104 12.05 2.44 9.06
C GLY A 104 13.21 2.79 9.96
N ASN A 105 13.20 2.22 11.16
CA ASN A 105 14.32 2.34 12.10
C ASN A 105 15.43 1.34 11.78
N SER A 106 16.62 1.63 12.29
CA SER A 106 17.77 0.74 12.23
C SER A 106 18.37 0.55 13.63
N ALA A 107 19.36 -0.35 13.74
CA ALA A 107 20.03 -0.57 15.01
C ALA A 107 20.74 0.65 15.60
N VAL A 108 20.98 1.68 14.80
CA VAL A 108 21.77 2.87 15.15
C VAL A 108 20.99 4.17 15.15
N THR A 109 19.78 4.19 14.57
CA THR A 109 19.02 5.44 14.41
C THR A 109 17.53 5.23 14.52
N SER A 110 16.85 6.25 15.02
CA SER A 110 15.41 6.47 14.98
C SER A 110 14.62 5.78 16.08
N SER A 111 13.85 6.58 16.79
CA SER A 111 12.85 6.12 17.75
C SER A 111 11.50 5.82 17.05
N ILE A 112 10.56 5.26 17.80
CA ILE A 112 9.19 5.03 17.31
C ILE A 112 8.52 6.36 16.94
N GLU A 113 8.67 7.37 17.77
CA GLU A 113 8.11 8.70 17.56
C GLU A 113 8.65 9.33 16.27
N GLU A 114 9.95 9.21 16.02
CA GLU A 114 10.57 9.70 14.79
C GLU A 114 10.07 8.94 13.54
N GLU A 115 9.79 7.63 13.64
CA GLU A 115 9.20 6.91 12.51
C GLU A 115 7.77 7.36 12.22
N VAL A 116 6.96 7.62 13.24
CA VAL A 116 5.62 8.19 13.07
C VAL A 116 5.69 9.60 12.49
N GLU A 117 6.66 10.42 12.92
CA GLU A 117 6.85 11.76 12.34
C GLU A 117 7.25 11.68 10.85
N LYS A 118 8.15 10.78 10.48
CA LYS A 118 8.51 10.53 9.07
C LYS A 118 7.31 10.07 8.25
N LEU A 119 6.47 9.18 8.80
CA LEU A 119 5.22 8.76 8.17
C LEU A 119 4.32 9.96 7.87
N VAL A 120 4.06 10.82 8.86
CA VAL A 120 3.22 12.01 8.72
C VAL A 120 3.77 12.95 7.66
N TRP A 121 5.08 13.18 7.63
CA TRP A 121 5.72 14.02 6.62
C TRP A 121 5.62 13.39 5.21
N ALA A 122 5.88 12.09 5.08
CA ALA A 122 5.75 11.39 3.79
C ALA A 122 4.34 11.57 3.20
N ILE A 123 3.31 11.37 4.02
CA ILE A 123 1.91 11.52 3.60
C ILE A 123 1.59 12.98 3.23
N ARG A 124 2.02 13.95 4.03
CA ARG A 124 1.84 15.38 3.73
C ARG A 124 2.49 15.79 2.41
N TRP A 125 3.59 15.17 2.03
CA TRP A 125 4.27 15.40 0.76
C TRP A 125 3.77 14.52 -0.39
N GLY A 126 2.69 13.78 -0.19
CA GLY A 126 1.94 13.11 -1.24
C GLY A 126 2.28 11.63 -1.45
N ALA A 127 2.85 10.96 -0.45
CA ALA A 127 2.97 9.51 -0.49
C ALA A 127 1.58 8.87 -0.53
N ASP A 128 1.36 8.00 -1.51
CA ASP A 128 0.12 7.23 -1.65
C ASP A 128 0.16 5.93 -0.83
N ASN A 129 1.35 5.44 -0.53
CA ASN A 129 1.62 4.31 0.36
C ASN A 129 3.02 4.47 0.97
N VAL A 130 3.25 3.78 2.08
CA VAL A 130 4.53 3.82 2.80
C VAL A 130 5.01 2.40 3.08
N MET A 131 6.31 2.18 2.90
CA MET A 131 6.96 0.93 3.32
C MET A 131 7.72 1.13 4.63
N ASP A 132 7.40 0.29 5.61
CA ASP A 132 8.19 0.13 6.82
C ASP A 132 9.33 -0.87 6.56
N LEU A 133 10.54 -0.35 6.43
CA LEU A 133 11.77 -1.10 6.20
C LEU A 133 12.59 -1.26 7.49
N SER A 134 11.95 -1.26 8.65
CA SER A 134 12.60 -1.38 9.94
C SER A 134 13.44 -2.66 10.05
N THR A 135 14.69 -2.49 10.48
CA THR A 135 15.67 -3.58 10.70
C THR A 135 16.24 -3.55 12.11
N GLY A 136 15.86 -2.58 12.93
CA GLY A 136 16.33 -2.40 14.30
C GLY A 136 15.66 -3.34 15.30
N LYS A 137 15.79 -3.02 16.56
CA LYS A 137 15.05 -3.71 17.63
C LYS A 137 13.60 -3.23 17.70
N ASN A 138 12.71 -4.07 18.24
CA ASN A 138 11.31 -3.75 18.45
C ASN A 138 10.54 -3.45 17.15
N ILE A 139 10.84 -4.16 16.07
CA ILE A 139 10.20 -4.01 14.76
C ILE A 139 8.66 -4.11 14.89
N HIS A 140 8.19 -5.09 15.66
CA HIS A 140 6.75 -5.29 15.88
C HIS A 140 6.07 -4.06 16.48
N THR A 141 6.62 -3.52 17.59
CA THR A 141 6.04 -2.34 18.26
C THR A 141 6.12 -1.10 17.38
N THR A 142 7.24 -0.88 16.70
CA THR A 142 7.41 0.25 15.76
C THR A 142 6.35 0.21 14.67
N ARG A 143 6.13 -0.95 14.08
CA ARG A 143 5.12 -1.14 13.02
C ARG A 143 3.71 -0.93 13.54
N ASP A 144 3.40 -1.38 14.73
CA ASP A 144 2.08 -1.16 15.32
C ASP A 144 1.73 0.32 15.40
N TRP A 145 2.67 1.15 15.86
CA TRP A 145 2.51 2.60 15.87
C TRP A 145 2.39 3.19 14.47
N ILE A 146 3.18 2.70 13.51
CA ILE A 146 3.11 3.15 12.11
C ILE A 146 1.73 2.84 11.53
N VAL A 147 1.25 1.59 11.64
CA VAL A 147 -0.04 1.17 11.08
C VAL A 147 -1.19 1.95 11.70
N ARG A 148 -1.21 2.10 13.05
CA ARG A 148 -2.31 2.80 13.75
C ARG A 148 -2.33 4.32 13.49
N ASN A 149 -1.30 4.89 12.92
CA ASN A 149 -1.22 6.32 12.59
C ASN A 149 -1.25 6.58 11.08
N SER A 150 -1.46 5.58 10.26
CA SER A 150 -1.42 5.70 8.80
C SER A 150 -2.81 5.64 8.16
N PRO A 151 -3.23 6.67 7.41
CA PRO A 151 -4.37 6.59 6.52
C PRO A 151 -4.03 6.01 5.13
N VAL A 152 -2.75 5.71 4.87
CA VAL A 152 -2.30 5.10 3.62
C VAL A 152 -1.82 3.67 3.85
N PRO A 153 -1.87 2.81 2.82
CA PRO A 153 -1.39 1.43 2.95
C PRO A 153 0.05 1.34 3.42
N ILE A 154 0.30 0.40 4.33
CA ILE A 154 1.64 0.09 4.84
C ILE A 154 2.11 -1.24 4.26
N GLY A 155 3.26 -1.17 3.60
CA GLY A 155 3.99 -2.34 3.12
C GLY A 155 5.18 -2.69 3.99
N THR A 156 5.64 -3.94 3.93
CA THR A 156 6.82 -4.40 4.66
C THR A 156 7.67 -5.37 3.82
N VAL A 157 8.88 -5.63 4.31
CA VAL A 157 9.78 -6.69 3.84
C VAL A 157 9.91 -7.72 4.97
N PRO A 158 9.06 -8.77 4.99
CA PRO A 158 8.94 -9.67 6.15
C PRO A 158 10.24 -10.38 6.53
N ILE A 159 11.13 -10.61 5.57
CA ILE A 159 12.42 -11.27 5.81
C ILE A 159 13.28 -10.51 6.83
N TYR A 160 13.16 -9.18 6.94
CA TYR A 160 13.94 -8.39 7.89
C TYR A 160 13.57 -8.74 9.33
N GLN A 161 12.28 -8.86 9.63
CA GLN A 161 11.84 -9.28 10.96
C GLN A 161 12.11 -10.78 11.20
N ALA A 162 11.97 -11.61 10.19
CA ALA A 162 12.31 -13.03 10.31
C ALA A 162 13.80 -13.23 10.65
N LEU A 163 14.68 -12.44 10.02
CA LEU A 163 16.11 -12.43 10.36
C LEU A 163 16.39 -11.88 11.76
N GLU A 164 15.66 -10.85 12.19
CA GLU A 164 15.79 -10.32 13.56
C GLU A 164 15.45 -11.40 14.61
N LYS A 165 14.40 -12.20 14.37
CA LYS A 165 13.98 -13.30 15.24
C LYS A 165 15.05 -14.39 15.42
N VAL A 166 15.92 -14.56 14.43
CA VAL A 166 17.05 -15.54 14.49
C VAL A 166 18.39 -14.84 14.77
N GLY A 167 18.36 -13.64 15.35
CA GLY A 167 19.57 -12.89 15.71
C GLY A 167 20.45 -12.48 14.53
N GLY A 168 19.90 -12.42 13.31
CA GLY A 168 20.61 -12.05 12.09
C GLY A 168 21.40 -13.20 11.44
N VAL A 169 21.26 -14.41 11.92
CA VAL A 169 21.93 -15.60 11.35
C VAL A 169 21.05 -16.21 10.26
N ALA A 170 21.42 -15.99 9.01
CA ALA A 170 20.60 -16.41 7.87
C ALA A 170 20.43 -17.93 7.77
N GLU A 171 21.42 -18.71 8.23
CA GLU A 171 21.41 -20.17 8.26
C GLU A 171 20.34 -20.75 9.21
N ASP A 172 19.93 -19.98 10.22
CA ASP A 172 18.91 -20.37 11.19
C ASP A 172 17.49 -20.03 10.74
N LEU A 173 17.36 -19.35 9.57
CA LEU A 173 16.05 -18.99 9.00
C LEU A 173 15.37 -20.22 8.42
N THR A 174 14.22 -20.60 9.00
CA THR A 174 13.38 -21.70 8.50
C THR A 174 12.11 -21.18 7.83
N TRP A 175 11.46 -22.05 7.06
CA TRP A 175 10.15 -21.76 6.47
C TRP A 175 9.11 -21.43 7.55
N GLU A 176 9.12 -22.13 8.67
CA GLU A 176 8.18 -21.92 9.77
C GLU A 176 8.32 -20.51 10.35
N ILE A 177 9.54 -20.05 10.61
CA ILE A 177 9.81 -18.70 11.13
C ILE A 177 9.33 -17.65 10.14
N PHE A 178 9.61 -17.85 8.84
CA PHE A 178 9.17 -16.92 7.81
C PHE A 178 7.64 -16.88 7.68
N ARG A 179 6.99 -18.07 7.60
CA ARG A 179 5.53 -18.19 7.57
C ARG A 179 4.86 -17.51 8.77
N ASP A 180 5.36 -17.78 9.97
CA ASP A 180 4.78 -17.25 11.20
C ASP A 180 4.98 -15.71 11.28
N THR A 181 6.07 -15.21 10.71
CA THR A 181 6.29 -13.76 10.55
C THR A 181 5.30 -13.13 9.59
N LEU A 182 4.98 -13.78 8.46
CA LEU A 182 3.95 -13.30 7.53
C LEU A 182 2.57 -13.24 8.21
N ILE A 183 2.22 -14.29 8.96
CA ILE A 183 0.94 -14.34 9.69
C ILE A 183 0.87 -13.22 10.72
N GLU A 184 1.92 -13.06 11.54
CA GLU A 184 2.00 -11.99 12.54
C GLU A 184 1.81 -10.60 11.93
N GLN A 185 2.50 -10.32 10.83
CA GLN A 185 2.39 -9.03 10.16
C GLN A 185 1.00 -8.80 9.54
N ALA A 186 0.40 -9.85 8.96
CA ALA A 186 -0.96 -9.77 8.43
C ALA A 186 -1.99 -9.54 9.54
N GLU A 187 -1.84 -10.20 10.69
CA GLU A 187 -2.70 -9.98 11.86
C GLU A 187 -2.53 -8.59 12.47
N GLN A 188 -1.35 -8.01 12.40
CA GLN A 188 -1.04 -6.66 12.85
C GLN A 188 -1.67 -5.57 11.98
N GLY A 189 -1.96 -5.86 10.72
CA GLY A 189 -2.61 -4.94 9.81
C GLY A 189 -1.76 -4.47 8.62
N VAL A 190 -0.64 -5.14 8.34
CA VAL A 190 0.16 -4.84 7.15
C VAL A 190 -0.66 -5.09 5.88
N ASP A 191 -0.68 -4.13 4.97
CA ASP A 191 -1.55 -4.14 3.79
C ASP A 191 -0.96 -4.92 2.61
N TYR A 192 0.36 -4.99 2.50
CA TYR A 192 1.05 -5.75 1.47
C TYR A 192 2.49 -6.09 1.85
N PHE A 193 3.03 -7.11 1.20
CA PHE A 193 4.42 -7.57 1.37
C PHE A 193 5.18 -7.44 0.05
N THR A 194 6.51 -7.24 0.13
CA THR A 194 7.43 -7.25 -1.00
C THR A 194 8.61 -8.19 -0.77
#